data_d36179af2137c7e3edb68f8e4c054839
#
_entry.id   d36179af2137c7e3edb68f8e4c054839
#
_cell.length_a   1.000
_cell.length_b   1.000
_cell.length_c   1.000
_cell.angle_alpha   90.00
_cell.angle_beta   90.00
_cell.angle_gamma   90.00
#
_symmetry.space_group_name_H-M   'P 1'
#
loop_
_entity.id
_entity.type
_entity.pdbx_description
1 polymer ?
#
loop_
_entity_poly.entity_id
_entity_poly.type
_entity_poly.pdbx_seq_one_letter_code
_entity_poly.pdbx_strand_id
1 'polypeptide(L)'
;LTFRESAVADIRTALDWQVARLGDAPAILFGICSGADNALAAALQDTRVAGIVLVDPHAYATRRARLRQLRRMGPRALLRRVGARLLPRASRAHAGDGAPGGSARQPPPREDMRGQLQALVARGVRILSIHTLAQGQRNNHVDQVFESFPELRGKVDTLYFPRANHTFTALSEQAALIDAVVQWCGLRFPAS
;
A
#
# COMPACT_ATOMS: atom_id res chain seq x y z
N LEU A 1 -15.70 -18.76 6.64
CA LEU A 1 -14.98 -17.49 6.72
C LEU A 1 -14.09 -17.35 5.50
N THR A 2 -14.09 -16.19 4.85
CA THR A 2 -13.11 -15.84 3.84
C THR A 2 -11.73 -15.65 4.50
N PHE A 3 -10.64 -15.73 3.73
CA PHE A 3 -9.29 -15.47 4.24
C PHE A 3 -9.19 -14.12 4.99
N ARG A 4 -9.87 -13.10 4.47
CA ARG A 4 -9.89 -11.77 5.07
C ARG A 4 -10.62 -11.73 6.41
N GLU A 5 -11.77 -12.39 6.51
CA GLU A 5 -12.54 -12.48 7.75
C GLU A 5 -11.76 -13.23 8.85
N SER A 6 -11.10 -14.33 8.49
CA SER A 6 -10.23 -15.08 9.41
C SER A 6 -9.06 -14.20 9.88
N ALA A 7 -8.35 -13.53 8.98
CA ALA A 7 -7.23 -12.67 9.33
C ALA A 7 -7.64 -11.50 10.25
N VAL A 8 -8.81 -10.90 10.03
CA VAL A 8 -9.33 -9.84 10.92
C VAL A 8 -9.68 -10.40 12.28
N ALA A 9 -10.28 -11.60 12.36
CA ALA A 9 -10.55 -12.26 13.63
C ALA A 9 -9.27 -12.57 14.42
N ASP A 10 -8.22 -13.05 13.74
CA ASP A 10 -6.92 -13.32 14.36
C ASP A 10 -6.27 -12.03 14.89
N ILE A 11 -6.34 -10.94 14.13
CA ILE A 11 -5.86 -9.63 14.58
C ILE A 11 -6.61 -9.17 15.83
N ARG A 12 -7.92 -9.32 15.88
CA ARG A 12 -8.71 -8.96 17.07
C ARG A 12 -8.32 -9.79 18.30
N THR A 13 -8.11 -11.10 18.13
CA THR A 13 -7.61 -11.97 19.19
C THR A 13 -6.25 -11.50 19.71
N ALA A 14 -5.34 -11.10 18.80
CA ALA A 14 -4.04 -10.55 19.17
C ALA A 14 -4.17 -9.21 19.95
N LEU A 15 -5.12 -8.35 19.55
CA LEU A 15 -5.41 -7.10 20.26
C LEU A 15 -6.02 -7.37 21.65
N ASP A 16 -6.90 -8.37 21.80
CA ASP A 16 -7.43 -8.79 23.10
C ASP A 16 -6.30 -9.26 24.03
N TRP A 17 -5.38 -10.05 23.50
CA TRP A 17 -4.20 -10.50 24.23
C TRP A 17 -3.29 -9.34 24.63
N GLN A 18 -3.08 -8.36 23.73
CA GLN A 18 -2.30 -7.16 24.01
C GLN A 18 -2.89 -6.37 25.18
N VAL A 19 -4.20 -6.10 25.14
CA VAL A 19 -4.91 -5.36 26.21
C VAL A 19 -4.78 -6.10 27.55
N ALA A 20 -4.95 -7.42 27.55
CA ALA A 20 -4.80 -8.22 28.76
C ALA A 20 -3.41 -8.16 29.40
N ARG A 21 -2.37 -7.91 28.58
CA ARG A 21 -0.96 -7.87 29.02
C ARG A 21 -0.43 -6.47 29.29
N LEU A 22 -0.83 -5.50 28.48
CA LEU A 22 -0.23 -4.15 28.42
C LEU A 22 -1.25 -3.05 28.78
N GLY A 23 -2.50 -3.43 29.10
CA GLY A 23 -3.58 -2.46 29.30
C GLY A 23 -3.99 -1.77 28.01
N ASP A 24 -4.60 -0.58 28.12
CA ASP A 24 -5.15 0.19 27.00
C ASP A 24 -4.08 0.90 26.14
N ALA A 25 -2.90 0.31 26.03
CA ALA A 25 -1.84 0.86 25.17
C ALA A 25 -2.30 0.90 23.69
N PRO A 26 -2.06 2.01 22.97
CA PRO A 26 -2.51 2.14 21.59
C PRO A 26 -1.83 1.09 20.69
N ALA A 27 -2.63 0.41 19.86
CA ALA A 27 -2.12 -0.58 18.92
C ALA A 27 -1.79 0.06 17.57
N ILE A 28 -0.64 -0.33 17.01
CA ILE A 28 -0.23 0.02 15.65
C ILE A 28 -0.13 -1.28 14.85
N LEU A 29 -0.89 -1.38 13.76
CA LEU A 29 -0.84 -2.54 12.88
C LEU A 29 0.14 -2.30 11.74
N PHE A 30 1.04 -3.25 11.49
CA PHE A 30 1.95 -3.25 10.36
C PHE A 30 1.57 -4.36 9.39
N GLY A 31 1.36 -4.02 8.12
CA GLY A 31 1.00 -5.01 7.10
C GLY A 31 1.68 -4.79 5.76
N ILE A 32 2.12 -5.89 5.13
CA ILE A 32 2.72 -5.89 3.80
C ILE A 32 1.77 -6.60 2.84
N CYS A 33 1.53 -6.06 1.66
CA CYS A 33 0.69 -6.66 0.61
C CYS A 33 -0.74 -6.94 1.09
N SER A 34 -1.15 -8.22 1.12
CA SER A 34 -2.44 -8.65 1.69
C SER A 34 -2.54 -8.34 3.18
N GLY A 35 -1.42 -8.34 3.90
CA GLY A 35 -1.36 -7.89 5.29
C GLY A 35 -1.75 -6.41 5.45
N ALA A 36 -1.43 -5.56 4.48
CA ALA A 36 -1.87 -4.17 4.47
C ALA A 36 -3.41 -4.05 4.33
N ASP A 37 -4.04 -4.92 3.52
CA ASP A 37 -5.50 -4.95 3.40
C ASP A 37 -6.17 -5.45 4.68
N ASN A 38 -5.56 -6.45 5.32
CA ASN A 38 -6.06 -7.00 6.59
C ASN A 38 -5.90 -5.97 7.72
N ALA A 39 -4.77 -5.26 7.80
CA ALA A 39 -4.55 -4.18 8.76
C ALA A 39 -5.57 -3.04 8.57
N LEU A 40 -5.83 -2.63 7.33
CA LEU A 40 -6.85 -1.64 6.99
C LEU A 40 -8.25 -2.11 7.43
N ALA A 41 -8.60 -3.37 7.12
CA ALA A 41 -9.90 -3.93 7.45
C ALA A 41 -10.11 -4.08 8.97
N ALA A 42 -9.07 -4.49 9.69
CA ALA A 42 -9.10 -4.58 11.16
C ALA A 42 -9.23 -3.21 11.80
N ALA A 43 -8.47 -2.22 11.33
CA ALA A 43 -8.54 -0.85 11.84
C ALA A 43 -9.92 -0.21 11.64
N LEU A 44 -10.63 -0.55 10.57
CA LEU A 44 -12.01 -0.07 10.37
C LEU A 44 -12.99 -0.65 11.37
N GLN A 45 -12.74 -1.85 11.90
CA GLN A 45 -13.64 -2.59 12.78
C GLN A 45 -13.27 -2.48 14.27
N ASP A 46 -12.01 -2.12 14.58
CA ASP A 46 -11.51 -2.09 15.95
C ASP A 46 -10.99 -0.72 16.34
N THR A 47 -11.57 -0.14 17.39
CA THR A 47 -11.25 1.22 17.85
C THR A 47 -9.95 1.30 18.64
N ARG A 48 -9.38 0.19 19.07
CA ARG A 48 -8.08 0.11 19.77
C ARG A 48 -6.92 0.40 18.85
N VAL A 49 -7.13 0.29 17.51
CA VAL A 49 -6.10 0.58 16.52
C VAL A 49 -5.94 2.09 16.38
N ALA A 50 -4.82 2.61 16.87
CA ALA A 50 -4.46 4.02 16.80
C ALA A 50 -3.62 4.38 15.57
N GLY A 51 -2.95 3.38 14.96
CA GLY A 51 -2.13 3.59 13.78
C GLY A 51 -2.07 2.39 12.86
N ILE A 52 -1.82 2.63 11.57
CA ILE A 52 -1.56 1.59 10.58
C ILE A 52 -0.38 1.96 9.70
N VAL A 53 0.50 0.98 9.47
CA VAL A 53 1.59 1.04 8.50
C VAL A 53 1.28 0.06 7.37
N LEU A 54 1.06 0.60 6.19
CA LEU A 54 0.63 -0.15 5.01
C LEU A 54 1.78 -0.18 4.00
N VAL A 55 2.42 -1.34 3.83
CA VAL A 55 3.48 -1.53 2.84
C VAL A 55 2.89 -2.14 1.58
N ASP A 56 3.08 -1.47 0.46
CA ASP A 56 2.49 -1.78 -0.84
C ASP A 56 0.97 -2.05 -0.78
N PRO A 57 0.17 -1.14 -0.16
CA PRO A 57 -1.28 -1.23 -0.23
C PRO A 57 -1.77 -1.11 -1.67
N HIS A 58 -3.07 -1.23 -1.89
CA HIS A 58 -3.64 -0.98 -3.21
C HIS A 58 -3.31 0.44 -3.70
N ALA A 59 -2.77 0.53 -4.92
CA ALA A 59 -2.44 1.78 -5.57
C ALA A 59 -3.24 1.94 -6.87
N TYR A 60 -3.59 3.18 -7.19
CA TYR A 60 -4.37 3.53 -8.36
C TYR A 60 -3.51 4.27 -9.37
N ALA A 61 -3.50 3.79 -10.63
CA ALA A 61 -2.77 4.45 -11.69
C ALA A 61 -3.41 5.81 -12.02
N THR A 62 -2.61 6.88 -11.93
CA THR A 62 -3.03 8.24 -12.24
C THR A 62 -2.53 8.68 -13.62
N ARG A 63 -3.08 9.77 -14.16
CA ARG A 63 -2.57 10.38 -15.41
C ARG A 63 -1.10 10.82 -15.26
N ARG A 64 -0.75 11.40 -14.11
CA ARG A 64 0.63 11.82 -13.80
C ARG A 64 1.58 10.63 -13.70
N ALA A 65 1.15 9.54 -13.05
CA ALA A 65 1.94 8.30 -12.99
C ALA A 65 2.23 7.72 -14.37
N ARG A 66 1.23 7.71 -15.26
CA ARG A 66 1.39 7.27 -16.65
C ARG A 66 2.37 8.17 -17.43
N LEU A 67 2.28 9.49 -17.22
CA LEU A 67 3.20 10.44 -17.87
C LEU A 67 4.65 10.26 -17.36
N ARG A 68 4.83 10.09 -16.03
CA ARG A 68 6.15 9.78 -15.46
C ARG A 68 6.72 8.48 -16.04
N GLN A 69 5.89 7.46 -16.17
CA GLN A 69 6.30 6.19 -16.77
C GLN A 69 6.70 6.36 -18.24
N LEU A 70 5.94 7.10 -19.04
CA LEU A 70 6.29 7.39 -20.43
C LEU A 70 7.61 8.15 -20.55
N ARG A 71 7.86 9.14 -19.68
CA ARG A 71 9.12 9.90 -19.66
C ARG A 71 10.34 9.04 -19.29
N ARG A 72 10.13 8.00 -18.45
CA ARG A 72 11.20 7.04 -18.10
C ARG A 72 11.46 5.99 -19.19
N MET A 73 10.51 5.81 -20.10
CA MET A 73 10.68 4.90 -21.24
C MET A 73 11.55 5.58 -22.30
N GLY A 74 12.66 4.94 -22.69
CA GLY A 74 13.46 5.42 -23.81
C GLY A 74 12.66 5.40 -25.12
N PRO A 75 13.08 6.18 -26.15
CA PRO A 75 12.34 6.33 -27.40
C PRO A 75 12.07 5.00 -28.12
N ARG A 76 12.99 4.04 -28.04
CA ARG A 76 12.81 2.68 -28.60
C ARG A 76 11.67 1.89 -27.92
N ALA A 77 11.54 2.02 -26.61
CA ALA A 77 10.47 1.35 -25.86
C ALA A 77 9.10 2.01 -26.13
N LEU A 78 9.09 3.33 -26.33
CA LEU A 78 7.90 4.08 -26.70
C LEU A 78 7.42 3.67 -28.12
N LEU A 79 8.33 3.58 -29.09
CA LEU A 79 8.01 3.13 -30.44
C LEU A 79 7.46 1.68 -30.47
N ARG A 80 8.06 0.76 -29.71
CA ARG A 80 7.52 -0.60 -29.55
C ARG A 80 6.11 -0.61 -28.99
N ARG A 81 5.81 0.23 -28.01
CA ARG A 81 4.48 0.30 -27.37
C ARG A 81 3.43 0.89 -28.32
N VAL A 82 3.79 1.88 -29.13
CA VAL A 82 2.93 2.45 -30.16
C VAL A 82 2.72 1.45 -31.28
N GLY A 83 3.78 0.80 -31.78
CA GLY A 83 3.70 -0.24 -32.81
C GLY A 83 2.83 -1.43 -32.39
N ALA A 84 2.97 -1.89 -31.13
CA ALA A 84 2.15 -2.97 -30.60
C ALA A 84 0.65 -2.61 -30.50
N ARG A 85 0.30 -1.33 -30.42
CA ARG A 85 -1.10 -0.88 -30.45
C ARG A 85 -1.70 -0.85 -31.85
N LEU A 86 -0.88 -0.73 -32.86
CA LEU A 86 -1.28 -0.70 -34.28
C LEU A 86 -1.42 -2.12 -34.86
N LEU A 87 -0.89 -3.14 -34.19
CA LEU A 87 -1.05 -4.55 -34.60
C LEU A 87 -2.47 -5.05 -34.29
N PRO A 88 -3.08 -5.86 -35.19
CA PRO A 88 -4.38 -6.47 -34.99
C PRO A 88 -4.44 -7.27 -33.70
N ARG A 89 -5.60 -7.30 -33.05
CA ARG A 89 -5.82 -7.91 -31.73
C ARG A 89 -5.48 -9.41 -31.67
N ALA A 90 -5.49 -10.10 -32.80
CA ALA A 90 -5.13 -11.52 -32.92
C ALA A 90 -3.66 -11.82 -32.57
N SER A 91 -2.74 -10.88 -32.75
CA SER A 91 -1.31 -11.05 -32.43
C SER A 91 -0.97 -10.74 -30.96
N ARG A 92 -1.94 -10.29 -30.16
CA ARG A 92 -1.72 -9.92 -28.75
C ARG A 92 -1.84 -11.09 -27.77
N ALA A 93 -2.37 -12.22 -28.21
CA ALA A 93 -2.63 -13.39 -27.37
C ALA A 93 -1.35 -14.12 -26.90
N HIS A 94 -0.17 -13.78 -27.46
CA HIS A 94 1.11 -14.45 -27.14
C HIS A 94 2.16 -13.55 -26.47
N ALA A 95 1.85 -12.29 -26.20
CA ALA A 95 2.67 -11.46 -25.31
C ALA A 95 2.11 -11.59 -23.90
N GLY A 96 2.15 -12.82 -23.36
CA GLY A 96 1.73 -13.10 -22.02
C GLY A 96 2.61 -12.34 -21.03
N ASP A 97 1.99 -11.50 -20.23
CA ASP A 97 2.54 -11.08 -18.95
C ASP A 97 2.76 -12.35 -18.12
N GLY A 98 3.96 -12.92 -18.24
CA GLY A 98 4.40 -14.06 -17.46
C GLY A 98 4.65 -13.65 -16.01
N ALA A 99 3.58 -13.52 -15.25
CA ALA A 99 3.63 -13.66 -13.82
C ALA A 99 3.01 -15.02 -13.48
N PRO A 100 3.76 -16.00 -12.92
CA PRO A 100 3.21 -17.27 -12.53
C PRO A 100 2.22 -17.08 -11.39
N GLY A 101 0.95 -17.41 -11.67
CA GLY A 101 0.04 -18.07 -10.74
C GLY A 101 -0.19 -17.48 -9.35
N GLY A 102 -0.41 -16.17 -9.24
CA GLY A 102 -1.04 -15.59 -8.06
C GLY A 102 -2.34 -14.94 -8.50
N SER A 103 -3.45 -15.23 -7.86
CA SER A 103 -4.70 -14.47 -8.02
C SER A 103 -4.37 -12.99 -7.92
N ALA A 104 -4.40 -12.26 -9.04
CA ALA A 104 -4.00 -10.86 -9.06
C ALA A 104 -4.93 -10.10 -8.12
N ARG A 105 -4.38 -9.67 -6.97
CA ARG A 105 -5.08 -8.88 -5.95
C ARG A 105 -5.74 -7.67 -6.62
N GLN A 106 -7.05 -7.71 -6.75
CA GLN A 106 -7.80 -6.63 -7.39
C GLN A 106 -8.00 -5.49 -6.41
N PRO A 107 -7.68 -4.25 -6.79
CA PRO A 107 -7.96 -3.10 -5.94
C PRO A 107 -9.49 -2.94 -5.79
N PRO A 108 -9.98 -2.58 -4.60
CA PRO A 108 -11.37 -2.20 -4.42
C PRO A 108 -11.69 -0.96 -5.29
N PRO A 109 -12.99 -0.65 -5.51
CA PRO A 109 -13.38 0.60 -6.12
C PRO A 109 -12.70 1.78 -5.41
N ARG A 110 -12.27 2.77 -6.19
CA ARG A 110 -11.50 3.91 -5.65
C ARG A 110 -12.29 4.70 -4.60
N GLU A 111 -13.60 4.81 -4.77
CA GLU A 111 -14.48 5.50 -3.82
C GLU A 111 -14.58 4.76 -2.49
N ASP A 112 -14.62 3.44 -2.51
CA ASP A 112 -14.64 2.62 -1.30
C ASP A 112 -13.34 2.79 -0.50
N MET A 113 -12.20 2.75 -1.18
CA MET A 113 -10.89 3.01 -0.55
C MET A 113 -10.83 4.43 0.02
N ARG A 114 -11.35 5.42 -0.70
CA ARG A 114 -11.45 6.80 -0.22
C ARG A 114 -12.25 6.88 1.06
N GLY A 115 -13.46 6.33 1.07
CA GLY A 115 -14.33 6.32 2.25
C GLY A 115 -13.67 5.64 3.45
N GLN A 116 -13.01 4.50 3.23
CA GLN A 116 -12.29 3.77 4.29
C GLN A 116 -11.16 4.60 4.90
N LEU A 117 -10.31 5.21 4.08
CA LEU A 117 -9.20 6.03 4.57
C LEU A 117 -9.71 7.30 5.28
N GLN A 118 -10.76 7.95 4.75
CA GLN A 118 -11.37 9.10 5.39
C GLN A 118 -11.99 8.76 6.75
N ALA A 119 -12.66 7.60 6.86
CA ALA A 119 -13.23 7.14 8.13
C ALA A 119 -12.17 6.91 9.20
N LEU A 120 -11.02 6.31 8.83
CA LEU A 120 -9.90 6.14 9.75
C LEU A 120 -9.28 7.47 10.17
N VAL A 121 -9.05 8.37 9.23
CA VAL A 121 -8.52 9.72 9.51
C VAL A 121 -9.47 10.51 10.41
N ALA A 122 -10.78 10.42 10.19
CA ALA A 122 -11.80 11.10 11.02
C ALA A 122 -11.80 10.56 12.46
N ARG A 123 -11.47 9.27 12.66
CA ARG A 123 -11.30 8.66 13.98
C ARG A 123 -9.97 8.99 14.64
N GLY A 124 -9.07 9.73 13.98
CA GLY A 124 -7.75 10.06 14.49
C GLY A 124 -6.69 8.97 14.27
N VAL A 125 -7.00 7.90 13.53
CA VAL A 125 -6.03 6.84 13.21
C VAL A 125 -4.90 7.41 12.35
N ARG A 126 -3.66 7.23 12.79
CA ARG A 126 -2.48 7.64 12.03
C ARG A 126 -2.16 6.61 10.94
N ILE A 127 -1.90 7.08 9.73
CA ILE A 127 -1.68 6.21 8.58
C ILE A 127 -0.33 6.53 7.96
N LEU A 128 0.53 5.51 7.82
CA LEU A 128 1.74 5.54 7.01
C LEU A 128 1.57 4.61 5.81
N SER A 129 1.61 5.16 4.61
CA SER A 129 1.54 4.41 3.36
C SER A 129 2.91 4.34 2.71
N ILE A 130 3.49 3.16 2.64
CA ILE A 130 4.82 2.89 2.09
C ILE A 130 4.65 2.17 0.75
N HIS A 131 5.36 2.64 -0.27
CA HIS A 131 5.33 2.03 -1.60
C HIS A 131 6.74 1.70 -2.09
N THR A 132 6.85 0.58 -2.81
CA THR A 132 8.11 0.12 -3.40
C THR A 132 8.09 0.23 -4.93
N LEU A 133 9.26 0.03 -5.54
CA LEU A 133 9.40 -0.07 -7.00
C LEU A 133 8.58 -1.23 -7.59
N ALA A 134 8.31 -2.28 -6.82
CA ALA A 134 7.55 -3.45 -7.27
C ALA A 134 6.14 -3.08 -7.79
N GLN A 135 5.57 -1.99 -7.29
CA GLN A 135 4.30 -1.43 -7.79
C GLN A 135 4.48 -0.38 -8.90
N GLY A 136 5.65 -0.29 -9.51
CA GLY A 136 6.04 0.80 -10.42
C GLY A 136 5.09 1.08 -11.58
N GLN A 137 4.25 0.12 -11.98
CA GLN A 137 3.18 0.36 -12.96
C GLN A 137 1.95 1.04 -12.32
N ARG A 138 1.66 0.76 -11.04
CA ARG A 138 0.50 1.28 -10.32
C ARG A 138 0.87 2.47 -9.43
N ASN A 139 2.05 2.41 -8.79
CA ASN A 139 2.61 3.52 -8.01
C ASN A 139 4.09 3.72 -8.38
N ASN A 140 4.49 4.95 -8.69
CA ASN A 140 5.84 5.30 -9.09
C ASN A 140 6.32 6.65 -8.51
N HIS A 141 5.63 7.17 -7.50
CA HIS A 141 5.98 8.43 -6.85
C HIS A 141 5.38 8.50 -5.45
N VAL A 142 6.10 9.11 -4.51
CA VAL A 142 5.67 9.31 -3.12
C VAL A 142 4.31 10.01 -3.00
N ASP A 143 4.06 11.00 -3.84
CA ASP A 143 2.81 11.79 -3.84
C ASP A 143 1.64 11.14 -4.60
N GLN A 144 1.80 9.95 -5.16
CA GLN A 144 0.76 9.36 -6.00
C GLN A 144 -0.52 9.01 -5.21
N VAL A 145 -0.40 8.73 -3.92
CA VAL A 145 -1.56 8.58 -3.03
C VAL A 145 -2.41 9.85 -3.08
N PHE A 146 -1.78 11.03 -3.01
CA PHE A 146 -2.47 12.32 -3.05
C PHE A 146 -2.93 12.73 -4.45
N GLU A 147 -2.38 12.15 -5.51
CA GLU A 147 -2.94 12.27 -6.85
C GLU A 147 -4.26 11.49 -6.97
N SER A 148 -4.39 10.42 -6.21
CA SER A 148 -5.60 9.60 -6.15
C SER A 148 -6.62 10.13 -5.14
N PHE A 149 -6.15 10.64 -4.01
CA PHE A 149 -6.96 11.11 -2.88
C PHE A 149 -6.40 12.44 -2.38
N PRO A 150 -6.66 13.57 -3.09
CA PRO A 150 -6.08 14.88 -2.74
C PRO A 150 -6.45 15.35 -1.33
N GLU A 151 -7.62 14.97 -0.84
CA GLU A 151 -8.16 15.30 0.47
C GLU A 151 -7.41 14.66 1.65
N LEU A 152 -6.58 13.65 1.38
CA LEU A 152 -5.73 12.99 2.38
C LEU A 152 -4.37 13.69 2.57
N ARG A 153 -4.06 14.70 1.77
CA ARG A 153 -2.80 15.44 1.91
C ARG A 153 -2.71 16.11 3.29
N GLY A 154 -1.59 15.88 3.97
CA GLY A 154 -1.36 16.35 5.36
C GLY A 154 -2.06 15.51 6.43
N LYS A 155 -2.86 14.50 6.06
CA LYS A 155 -3.57 13.61 6.98
C LYS A 155 -3.01 12.19 6.98
N VAL A 156 -2.31 11.82 5.91
CA VAL A 156 -1.66 10.51 5.71
C VAL A 156 -0.19 10.77 5.41
N ASP A 157 0.69 10.03 6.03
CA ASP A 157 2.12 10.06 5.75
C ASP A 157 2.45 9.06 4.63
N THR A 158 3.39 9.41 3.74
CA THR A 158 3.76 8.56 2.62
C THR A 158 5.27 8.44 2.49
N LEU A 159 5.75 7.24 2.19
CA LEU A 159 7.13 6.96 1.85
C LEU A 159 7.22 6.17 0.54
N TYR A 160 8.34 6.31 -0.17
CA TYR A 160 8.59 5.58 -1.40
C TYR A 160 10.02 5.04 -1.42
N PHE A 161 10.16 3.72 -1.56
CA PHE A 161 11.44 3.01 -1.62
C PHE A 161 11.73 2.60 -3.07
N PRO A 162 12.44 3.42 -3.84
CA PRO A 162 12.65 3.20 -5.28
C PRO A 162 13.57 2.03 -5.61
N ARG A 163 14.31 1.50 -4.63
CA ARG A 163 15.25 0.38 -4.80
C ARG A 163 14.74 -0.92 -4.18
N ALA A 164 13.76 -0.84 -3.27
CA ALA A 164 13.21 -2.00 -2.61
C ALA A 164 12.29 -2.78 -3.55
N ASN A 165 12.35 -4.10 -3.44
CA ASN A 165 11.34 -4.97 -4.00
C ASN A 165 10.18 -5.15 -2.99
N HIS A 166 9.12 -5.82 -3.42
CA HIS A 166 7.90 -5.99 -2.63
C HIS A 166 8.09 -6.63 -1.24
N THR A 167 9.10 -7.47 -1.08
CA THR A 167 9.39 -8.22 0.15
C THR A 167 10.60 -7.70 0.90
N PHE A 168 11.20 -6.60 0.44
CA PHE A 168 12.40 -6.02 1.05
C PHE A 168 13.51 -7.05 1.28
N THR A 169 13.87 -7.83 0.25
CA THR A 169 14.87 -8.91 0.39
C THR A 169 16.28 -8.41 0.65
N ALA A 170 16.62 -7.18 0.26
CA ALA A 170 17.93 -6.60 0.56
C ALA A 170 17.99 -6.12 2.01
N LEU A 171 18.98 -6.55 2.78
CA LEU A 171 19.13 -6.20 4.20
C LEU A 171 19.21 -4.68 4.44
N SER A 172 19.87 -3.94 3.54
CA SER A 172 19.94 -2.48 3.62
C SER A 172 18.56 -1.82 3.48
N GLU A 173 17.69 -2.35 2.62
CA GLU A 173 16.34 -1.83 2.45
C GLU A 173 15.41 -2.25 3.62
N GLN A 174 15.66 -3.44 4.22
CA GLN A 174 14.98 -3.84 5.47
C GLN A 174 15.33 -2.90 6.61
N ALA A 175 16.62 -2.63 6.83
CA ALA A 175 17.07 -1.70 7.85
C ALA A 175 16.43 -0.31 7.65
N ALA A 176 16.47 0.21 6.44
CA ALA A 176 15.86 1.50 6.12
C ALA A 176 14.33 1.52 6.34
N LEU A 177 13.63 0.41 6.08
CA LEU A 177 12.20 0.28 6.37
C LEU A 177 11.95 0.30 7.89
N ILE A 178 12.73 -0.47 8.65
CA ILE A 178 12.59 -0.55 10.12
C ILE A 178 12.85 0.84 10.73
N ASP A 179 13.94 1.50 10.35
CA ASP A 179 14.29 2.83 10.83
C ASP A 179 13.17 3.86 10.54
N ALA A 180 12.63 3.82 9.31
CA ALA A 180 11.56 4.72 8.90
C ALA A 180 10.28 4.49 9.71
N VAL A 181 9.92 3.24 9.97
CA VAL A 181 8.73 2.90 10.76
C VAL A 181 8.93 3.27 12.23
N VAL A 182 10.09 2.95 12.81
CA VAL A 182 10.42 3.31 14.21
C VAL A 182 10.39 4.83 14.39
N GLN A 183 11.02 5.57 13.48
CA GLN A 183 10.99 7.03 13.51
C GLN A 183 9.56 7.58 13.40
N TRP A 184 8.76 7.05 12.49
CA TRP A 184 7.36 7.46 12.34
C TRP A 184 6.54 7.17 13.60
N CYS A 185 6.71 5.99 14.20
CA CYS A 185 6.07 5.65 15.46
C CYS A 185 6.45 6.64 16.57
N GLY A 186 7.74 6.93 16.74
CA GLY A 186 8.20 7.89 17.75
C GLY A 186 7.66 9.31 17.55
N LEU A 187 7.48 9.74 16.29
CA LEU A 187 6.92 11.06 15.99
C LEU A 187 5.40 11.13 16.17
N ARG A 188 4.68 10.06 15.91
CA ARG A 188 3.20 10.03 15.94
C ARG A 188 2.62 9.55 17.26
N PHE A 189 3.39 8.79 18.02
CA PHE A 189 3.03 8.19 19.30
C PHE A 189 4.18 8.39 20.31
N PRO A 190 4.46 9.65 20.70
CA PRO A 190 5.52 9.92 21.68
C PRO A 190 5.19 9.21 23.00
N ALA A 191 6.22 8.66 23.66
CA ALA A 191 6.06 8.16 25.01
C ALA A 191 5.65 9.33 25.94
N SER A 192 4.58 9.14 26.69
CA SER A 192 4.12 10.06 27.73
C SER A 192 5.02 10.00 28.95
#